data_dd645172e055b5260a756d1603c6166c
#
_entry.id   dd645172e055b5260a756d1603c6166c
#
_cell.length_a   1.000
_cell.length_b   1.000
_cell.length_c   1.000
_cell.angle_alpha   90.00
_cell.angle_beta   90.00
_cell.angle_gamma   90.00
#
_symmetry.space_group_name_H-M   'P 1'
#
loop_
_entity.id
_entity.type
_entity.pdbx_description
1 polymer ?
#
loop_
_entity_poly.entity_id
_entity_poly.type
_entity_poly.pdbx_seq_one_letter_code
_entity_poly.pdbx_strand_id
1 'polypeptide(L)'
;KPLHTFTDYIENASVPVGKDISNDVEAVNLVVNSLSELLKIEREILDLSDEANDEGTNAMMSDFISEQEKTIWMLNSWLGN
;
A
#
# COMPACT_ATOMS: atom_id res chain seq x y z
N LYS A 1 6.38 -5.93 11.71
CA LYS A 1 5.13 -5.31 11.28
C LYS A 1 4.95 -5.47 9.80
N PRO A 2 3.76 -5.86 9.38
CA PRO A 2 3.54 -6.10 7.95
C PRO A 2 3.82 -4.89 7.08
N LEU A 3 3.39 -3.71 7.49
CA LEU A 3 3.60 -2.51 6.70
C LEU A 3 5.07 -2.17 6.56
N HIS A 4 5.81 -2.32 7.65
CA HIS A 4 7.22 -2.02 7.64
C HIS A 4 7.97 -2.97 6.71
N THR A 5 7.65 -4.25 6.79
CA THR A 5 8.26 -5.26 5.94
C THR A 5 7.97 -5.00 4.47
N PHE A 6 6.75 -4.57 4.19
CA PHE A 6 6.33 -4.30 2.83
C PHE A 6 7.09 -3.11 2.26
N THR A 7 7.27 -2.07 3.06
CA THR A 7 8.03 -0.90 2.65
C THR A 7 9.48 -1.27 2.34
N ASP A 8 10.07 -2.11 3.19
CA ASP A 8 11.43 -2.58 2.96
C ASP A 8 11.52 -3.36 1.65
N TYR A 9 10.55 -4.17 1.38
CA TYR A 9 10.52 -4.94 0.15
C TYR A 9 10.49 -4.02 -1.08
N ILE A 10 9.67 -2.98 -1.03
CA ILE A 10 9.57 -2.04 -2.13
C ILE A 10 10.90 -1.33 -2.36
N GLU A 11 11.53 -0.87 -1.29
CA GLU A 11 12.80 -0.18 -1.41
C GLU A 11 13.87 -1.09 -1.98
N ASN A 12 13.92 -2.31 -1.53
CA ASN A 12 14.90 -3.27 -2.02
C ASN A 12 14.65 -3.63 -3.47
N ALA A 13 13.39 -3.69 -3.85
CA ALA A 13 13.07 -4.05 -5.22
C ALA A 13 13.45 -2.97 -6.21
N SER A 14 13.42 -1.71 -5.79
CA SER A 14 13.68 -0.63 -6.73
C SER A 14 15.15 -0.22 -6.80
N VAL A 15 15.91 -0.49 -5.74
CA VAL A 15 17.27 0.02 -5.68
C VAL A 15 18.25 -0.63 -6.65
N PRO A 16 18.34 -1.92 -6.66
CA PRO A 16 19.49 -2.54 -7.34
C PRO A 16 19.45 -2.49 -8.82
N VAL A 17 18.31 -2.25 -9.33
CA VAL A 17 18.19 -2.56 -10.69
C VAL A 17 18.42 -1.42 -11.58
N GLY A 18 18.50 -0.32 -11.09
CA GLY A 18 18.57 0.94 -11.75
C GLY A 18 19.02 0.98 -13.18
N LYS A 19 19.12 -0.13 -13.79
CA LYS A 19 19.56 -0.16 -15.16
C LYS A 19 18.44 -0.04 -16.13
N ASP A 20 17.28 -0.52 -15.76
CA ASP A 20 16.16 -0.57 -16.67
C ASP A 20 14.99 0.18 -16.06
N ILE A 21 14.86 1.43 -16.44
CA ILE A 21 13.84 2.30 -15.90
C ILE A 21 12.44 1.77 -16.21
N SER A 22 12.25 1.16 -17.38
CA SER A 22 10.96 0.60 -17.75
C SER A 22 10.52 -0.51 -16.80
N ASN A 23 11.46 -1.38 -16.44
CA ASN A 23 11.17 -2.46 -15.49
C ASN A 23 10.85 -1.92 -14.12
N ASP A 24 11.59 -0.88 -13.70
CA ASP A 24 11.32 -0.27 -12.40
C ASP A 24 9.93 0.36 -12.36
N VAL A 25 9.56 1.06 -13.42
CA VAL A 25 8.24 1.68 -13.51
C VAL A 25 7.15 0.61 -13.49
N GLU A 26 7.34 -0.46 -14.24
CA GLU A 26 6.36 -1.54 -14.25
C GLU A 26 6.22 -2.19 -12.88
N ALA A 27 7.34 -2.38 -12.18
CA ALA A 27 7.31 -2.97 -10.86
C ALA A 27 6.55 -2.08 -9.89
N VAL A 28 6.81 -0.77 -9.93
CA VAL A 28 6.12 0.15 -9.05
C VAL A 28 4.64 0.22 -9.37
N ASN A 29 4.28 0.23 -10.66
CA ASN A 29 2.88 0.21 -11.05
C ASN A 29 2.18 -1.04 -10.52
N LEU A 30 2.84 -2.18 -10.58
CA LEU A 30 2.26 -3.41 -10.06
C LEU A 30 2.02 -3.30 -8.56
N VAL A 31 2.97 -2.74 -7.83
CA VAL A 31 2.82 -2.55 -6.39
C VAL A 31 1.66 -1.60 -6.09
N VAL A 32 1.57 -0.49 -6.82
CA VAL A 32 0.47 0.46 -6.63
C VAL A 32 -0.88 -0.21 -6.87
N ASN A 33 -0.98 -0.99 -7.93
CA ASN A 33 -2.24 -1.68 -8.23
C ASN A 33 -2.58 -2.69 -7.14
N SER A 34 -1.57 -3.41 -6.63
CA SER A 34 -1.78 -4.38 -5.56
C SER A 34 -2.24 -3.69 -4.28
N LEU A 35 -1.62 -2.56 -3.94
CA LEU A 35 -2.02 -1.80 -2.76
C LEU A 35 -3.44 -1.26 -2.90
N SER A 36 -3.82 -0.83 -4.11
CA SER A 36 -5.16 -0.33 -4.35
C SER A 36 -6.20 -1.40 -4.14
N GLU A 37 -5.90 -2.63 -4.59
CA GLU A 37 -6.83 -3.75 -4.37
C GLU A 37 -6.92 -4.09 -2.89
N LEU A 38 -5.79 -4.07 -2.20
CA LEU A 38 -5.78 -4.33 -0.77
C LEU A 38 -6.59 -3.28 -0.01
N LEU A 39 -6.52 -2.02 -0.43
CA LEU A 39 -7.31 -0.97 0.17
C LEU A 39 -8.80 -1.24 0.07
N LYS A 40 -9.26 -1.76 -1.05
CA LYS A 40 -10.68 -2.08 -1.21
C LYS A 40 -11.11 -3.11 -0.17
N ILE A 41 -10.30 -4.13 0.02
CA ILE A 41 -10.59 -5.18 0.99
C ILE A 41 -10.59 -4.60 2.40
N GLU A 42 -9.63 -3.75 2.70
CA GLU A 42 -9.53 -3.16 4.03
C GLU A 42 -10.69 -2.25 4.34
N ARG A 43 -11.18 -1.51 3.34
CA ARG A 43 -12.36 -0.68 3.54
C ARG A 43 -13.61 -1.51 3.81
N GLU A 44 -13.70 -2.68 3.18
CA GLU A 44 -14.80 -3.60 3.47
C GLU A 44 -14.72 -4.11 4.90
N ILE A 45 -13.51 -4.45 5.36
CA ILE A 45 -13.32 -4.88 6.75
C ILE A 45 -13.67 -3.75 7.71
N LEU A 46 -13.31 -2.53 7.36
CA LEU A 46 -13.64 -1.37 8.17
C LEU A 46 -15.15 -1.23 8.34
N ASP A 47 -15.89 -1.35 7.23
CA ASP A 47 -17.35 -1.26 7.27
C ASP A 47 -17.95 -2.37 8.12
N LEU A 48 -17.43 -3.58 7.98
CA LEU A 48 -17.92 -4.70 8.77
C LEU A 48 -17.63 -4.52 10.25
N SER A 49 -16.47 -3.96 10.58
CA SER A 49 -16.12 -3.71 11.97
C SER A 49 -17.03 -2.64 12.58
N ASP A 50 -17.43 -1.65 11.79
CA ASP A 50 -18.40 -0.66 12.24
C ASP A 50 -19.73 -1.31 12.55
N GLU A 51 -20.21 -2.18 11.67
CA GLU A 51 -21.48 -2.86 11.90
C GLU A 51 -21.43 -3.75 13.13
N ALA A 52 -20.27 -4.34 13.40
CA ALA A 52 -20.11 -5.21 14.56
C ALA A 52 -19.74 -4.46 15.84
N ASN A 53 -19.55 -3.16 15.75
CA ASN A 53 -19.09 -2.34 16.85
C ASN A 53 -17.74 -2.78 17.39
N ASP A 54 -16.88 -3.25 16.49
CA ASP A 54 -15.54 -3.70 16.86
C ASP A 54 -14.57 -2.53 16.71
N GLU A 55 -14.44 -1.74 17.78
CA GLU A 55 -13.65 -0.51 17.73
C GLU A 55 -12.18 -0.79 17.55
N GLY A 56 -11.68 -1.90 18.10
CA GLY A 56 -10.26 -2.25 17.93
C GLY A 56 -9.90 -2.55 16.49
N THR A 57 -10.70 -3.36 15.83
CA THR A 57 -10.48 -3.66 14.42
C THR A 57 -10.66 -2.42 13.58
N ASN A 58 -11.67 -1.60 13.92
CA ASN A 58 -11.93 -0.37 13.19
C ASN A 58 -10.72 0.56 13.24
N ALA A 59 -10.16 0.76 14.42
CA ALA A 59 -8.99 1.64 14.59
C ALA A 59 -7.79 1.11 13.82
N MET A 60 -7.56 -0.20 13.89
CA MET A 60 -6.44 -0.81 13.20
C MET A 60 -6.57 -0.67 11.69
N MET A 61 -7.75 -0.90 11.15
CA MET A 61 -7.99 -0.78 9.72
C MET A 61 -7.85 0.66 9.26
N SER A 62 -8.33 1.61 10.07
CA SER A 62 -8.20 3.02 9.73
C SER A 62 -6.74 3.41 9.61
N ASP A 63 -5.90 2.93 10.52
CA ASP A 63 -4.47 3.21 10.47
C ASP A 63 -3.82 2.58 9.25
N PHE A 64 -4.14 1.34 8.95
CA PHE A 64 -3.61 0.65 7.78
C PHE A 64 -3.98 1.38 6.50
N ILE A 65 -5.24 1.77 6.37
CA ILE A 65 -5.71 2.47 5.18
C ILE A 65 -4.96 3.78 5.01
N SER A 66 -4.81 4.53 6.09
CA SER A 66 -4.10 5.80 6.05
C SER A 66 -2.66 5.62 5.60
N GLU A 67 -1.96 4.63 6.14
CA GLU A 67 -0.57 4.38 5.80
C GLU A 67 -0.43 3.94 4.35
N GLN A 68 -1.32 3.10 3.88
CA GLN A 68 -1.24 2.62 2.51
C GLN A 68 -1.58 3.71 1.52
N GLU A 69 -2.50 4.60 1.87
CA GLU A 69 -2.79 5.73 1.01
C GLU A 69 -1.58 6.64 0.86
N LYS A 70 -0.86 6.86 1.95
CA LYS A 70 0.38 7.63 1.88
C LYS A 70 1.41 6.96 0.99
N THR A 71 1.54 5.65 1.12
CA THR A 71 2.49 4.90 0.32
C THR A 71 2.14 5.00 -1.16
N ILE A 72 0.87 4.83 -1.49
CA ILE A 72 0.41 4.93 -2.87
C ILE A 72 0.69 6.34 -3.41
N TRP A 73 0.43 7.36 -2.59
CA TRP A 73 0.68 8.73 -3.00
C TRP A 73 2.16 8.95 -3.31
N MET A 74 3.03 8.45 -2.44
CA MET A 74 4.47 8.56 -2.65
C MET A 74 4.91 7.85 -3.93
N LEU A 75 4.42 6.66 -4.15
CA LEU A 75 4.79 5.88 -5.32
C LEU A 75 4.29 6.54 -6.60
N ASN A 76 3.09 7.08 -6.56
CA ASN A 76 2.57 7.80 -7.72
C ASN A 76 3.38 9.06 -8.00
N SER A 77 3.83 9.74 -6.96
CA SER A 77 4.71 10.89 -7.14
C SER A 77 6.02 10.49 -7.79
N TRP A 78 6.56 9.36 -7.36
CA TRP A 78 7.79 8.84 -7.95
C TRP A 78 7.59 8.52 -9.43
N LEU A 79 6.41 8.00 -9.79
CA LEU A 79 6.09 7.71 -11.18
C LEU A 79 5.85 8.95 -12.01
N GLY A 80 5.68 10.09 -11.38
CA GLY A 80 5.40 11.33 -12.09
C GLY A 80 3.94 11.57 -12.37
N ASN A 81 3.09 10.87 -11.68
CA ASN A 81 1.64 11.04 -11.88
C ASN A 81 1.06 12.13 -10.99
#